data_4a88b0010cabcaceed1148e82c726ead
#
_entry.id   4a88b0010cabcaceed1148e82c726ead
#
_cell.length_a   1.000
_cell.length_b   1.000
_cell.length_c   1.000
_cell.angle_alpha   90.00
_cell.angle_beta   90.00
_cell.angle_gamma   90.00
#
_symmetry.space_group_name_H-M   'P 1'
#
loop_
_entity.id
_entity.type
_entity.pdbx_description
1 polymer ?
#
loop_
_entity_poly.entity_id
_entity_poly.type
_entity_poly.pdbx_seq_one_letter_code
_entity_poly.pdbx_strand_id
1 'polypeptide(L)'
;MAAWPGVRAALLERQRAFARPPGLVADGRDMGTVVFPGADLKIFLTATPEERALRRHKQLKDKGSDVSLPALSREIAERDSRDQTRQIAPLRPAPDACVIDSTGLEVGAVVGRVLELMAARRLWP
;
A
#
# COMPACT_ATOMS: atom_id res chain seq x y z
N MET A 1 -13.63 10.21 -5.81
CA MET A 1 -14.74 9.22 -5.69
C MET A 1 -14.75 8.54 -4.33
N ALA A 2 -13.66 7.97 -3.90
CA ALA A 2 -13.60 7.28 -2.61
C ALA A 2 -13.75 8.20 -1.38
N ALA A 3 -13.73 9.51 -1.56
CA ALA A 3 -13.96 10.47 -0.48
C ALA A 3 -15.46 10.66 -0.15
N TRP A 4 -16.37 10.22 -1.03
CA TRP A 4 -17.81 10.34 -0.81
C TRP A 4 -18.29 9.19 0.08
N PRO A 5 -18.93 9.48 1.24
CA PRO A 5 -19.26 8.43 2.22
C PRO A 5 -20.14 7.30 1.66
N GLY A 6 -21.14 7.62 0.86
CA GLY A 6 -22.04 6.61 0.28
C GLY A 6 -21.33 5.70 -0.73
N VAL A 7 -20.51 6.28 -1.60
CA VAL A 7 -19.71 5.52 -2.56
C VAL A 7 -18.69 4.65 -1.84
N ARG A 8 -18.03 5.20 -0.82
CA ARG A 8 -17.04 4.50 -0.03
C ARG A 8 -17.65 3.30 0.70
N ALA A 9 -18.83 3.44 1.28
CA ALA A 9 -19.54 2.35 1.96
C ALA A 9 -19.89 1.20 0.99
N ALA A 10 -20.39 1.53 -0.19
CA ALA A 10 -20.73 0.54 -1.21
C ALA A 10 -19.48 -0.20 -1.72
N LEU A 11 -18.37 0.50 -1.93
CA LEU A 11 -17.10 -0.10 -2.32
C LEU A 11 -16.54 -1.00 -1.22
N LEU A 12 -16.65 -0.58 0.04
CA LEU A 12 -16.19 -1.34 1.19
C LEU A 12 -16.87 -2.69 1.29
N GLU A 13 -18.19 -2.73 1.15
CA GLU A 13 -18.97 -3.97 1.16
C GLU A 13 -18.53 -4.90 0.02
N ARG A 14 -18.37 -4.36 -1.18
CA ARG A 14 -17.91 -5.12 -2.34
C ARG A 14 -16.50 -5.66 -2.16
N GLN A 15 -15.59 -4.87 -1.62
CA GLN A 15 -14.22 -5.30 -1.34
C GLN A 15 -14.18 -6.45 -0.35
N ARG A 16 -14.98 -6.37 0.73
CA ARG A 16 -15.08 -7.43 1.74
C ARG A 16 -15.63 -8.73 1.19
N ALA A 17 -16.50 -8.65 0.18
CA ALA A 17 -17.08 -9.84 -0.47
C ALA A 17 -16.06 -10.70 -1.21
N PHE A 18 -14.86 -10.17 -1.53
CA PHE A 18 -13.78 -10.96 -2.14
C PHE A 18 -13.04 -11.87 -1.14
N ALA A 19 -13.19 -11.63 0.16
CA ALA A 19 -12.52 -12.45 1.19
C ALA A 19 -13.25 -13.80 1.36
N ARG A 20 -12.73 -14.83 0.69
CA ARG A 20 -13.28 -16.19 0.71
C ARG A 20 -12.18 -17.23 0.50
N PRO A 21 -12.41 -18.52 0.88
CA PRO A 21 -11.39 -19.57 0.69
C PRO A 21 -10.98 -19.71 -0.80
N PRO A 22 -9.69 -20.04 -1.07
CA PRO A 22 -8.61 -20.37 -0.12
C PRO A 22 -7.99 -19.17 0.58
N GLY A 23 -8.35 -17.96 0.24
CA GLY A 23 -7.87 -16.75 0.86
C GLY A 23 -7.80 -15.59 -0.11
N LEU A 24 -7.31 -14.46 0.37
CA LEU A 24 -7.19 -13.23 -0.41
C LEU A 24 -5.89 -12.51 -0.04
N VAL A 25 -5.18 -12.05 -1.05
CA VAL A 25 -4.14 -11.03 -0.91
C VAL A 25 -4.69 -9.73 -1.47
N ALA A 26 -4.73 -8.71 -0.65
CA ALA A 26 -5.28 -7.41 -1.03
C ALA A 26 -4.22 -6.32 -0.87
N ASP A 27 -4.30 -5.33 -1.72
CA ASP A 27 -3.36 -4.22 -1.81
C ASP A 27 -4.15 -2.91 -1.90
N GLY A 28 -3.69 -1.91 -1.19
CA GLY A 28 -4.33 -0.61 -1.16
C GLY A 28 -3.86 0.22 0.03
N ARG A 29 -4.48 1.39 0.22
CA ARG A 29 -4.07 2.33 1.25
C ARG A 29 -4.68 2.07 2.62
N ASP A 30 -5.87 1.49 2.66
CA ASP A 30 -6.65 1.30 3.88
C ASP A 30 -7.06 -0.16 4.11
N MET A 31 -6.41 -1.10 3.43
CA MET A 31 -6.81 -2.52 3.48
C MET A 31 -6.68 -3.12 4.88
N GLY A 32 -5.61 -2.81 5.61
CA GLY A 32 -5.37 -3.34 6.95
C GLY A 32 -6.04 -2.56 8.07
N THR A 33 -6.49 -1.33 7.81
CA THR A 33 -7.09 -0.45 8.83
C THR A 33 -8.61 -0.39 8.73
N VAL A 34 -9.16 -0.34 7.52
CA VAL A 34 -10.59 -0.14 7.26
C VAL A 34 -11.24 -1.35 6.63
N VAL A 35 -10.69 -1.85 5.52
CA VAL A 35 -11.35 -2.91 4.73
C VAL A 35 -11.27 -4.26 5.42
N PHE A 36 -10.08 -4.67 5.84
CA PHE A 36 -9.82 -5.95 6.49
C PHE A 36 -9.07 -5.77 7.81
N PRO A 37 -9.70 -5.17 8.83
CA PRO A 37 -9.03 -4.95 10.12
C PRO A 37 -8.71 -6.24 10.86
N GLY A 38 -9.36 -7.35 10.52
CA GLY A 38 -9.11 -8.69 11.08
C GLY A 38 -8.22 -9.59 10.22
N ALA A 39 -7.49 -9.04 9.24
CA ALA A 39 -6.63 -9.85 8.38
C ALA A 39 -5.56 -10.61 9.19
N ASP A 40 -5.23 -11.83 8.76
CA ASP A 40 -4.24 -12.68 9.42
C ASP A 40 -2.83 -12.10 9.38
N LEU A 41 -2.47 -11.44 8.31
CA LEU A 41 -1.20 -10.75 8.16
C LEU A 41 -1.45 -9.37 7.53
N LYS A 42 -0.92 -8.35 8.17
CA LYS A 42 -0.97 -6.98 7.68
C LYS A 42 0.45 -6.47 7.50
N ILE A 43 0.72 -5.93 6.33
CA ILE A 43 2.01 -5.34 6.00
C ILE A 43 1.79 -3.89 5.58
N PHE A 44 2.52 -2.99 6.22
CA PHE A 44 2.60 -1.61 5.80
C PHE A 44 3.95 -1.39 5.12
N LEU A 45 3.90 -1.26 3.80
CA LEU A 45 5.10 -1.09 2.99
C LEU A 45 5.42 0.40 2.89
N THR A 46 6.63 0.77 3.23
CA THR A 46 7.09 2.15 3.20
C THR A 46 8.42 2.28 2.45
N ALA A 47 8.67 3.48 1.96
CA ALA A 47 9.95 3.89 1.40
C ALA A 47 10.06 5.41 1.54
N THR A 48 11.27 5.95 1.48
CA THR A 48 11.44 7.41 1.52
C THR A 48 10.76 8.06 0.31
N PRO A 49 10.28 9.31 0.43
CA PRO A 49 9.70 10.02 -0.72
C PRO A 49 10.65 10.09 -1.91
N GLU A 50 11.94 10.26 -1.66
CA GLU A 50 12.99 10.31 -2.69
C GLU A 50 13.08 8.98 -3.44
N GLU A 51 13.07 7.87 -2.74
CA GLU A 51 13.11 6.53 -3.33
C GLU A 51 11.86 6.26 -4.17
N ARG A 52 10.68 6.64 -3.68
CA ARG A 52 9.42 6.47 -4.42
C ARG A 52 9.41 7.32 -5.67
N ALA A 53 9.94 8.54 -5.61
CA ALA A 53 10.07 9.41 -6.77
C ALA A 53 11.01 8.80 -7.83
N LEU A 54 12.14 8.22 -7.42
CA LEU A 54 13.07 7.53 -8.33
C LEU A 54 12.40 6.34 -9.01
N ARG A 55 11.67 5.52 -8.26
CA ARG A 55 10.95 4.36 -8.79
C ARG A 55 9.90 4.79 -9.82
N ARG A 56 9.13 5.81 -9.49
CA ARG A 56 8.10 6.35 -10.39
C ARG A 56 8.70 6.96 -11.65
N HIS A 57 9.80 7.69 -11.49
CA HIS A 57 10.53 8.28 -12.62
C HIS A 57 11.02 7.20 -13.60
N LYS A 58 11.60 6.13 -13.07
CA LYS A 58 12.06 5.00 -13.88
C LYS A 58 10.90 4.33 -14.63
N GLN A 59 9.78 4.09 -13.97
CA GLN A 59 8.59 3.51 -14.61
C GLN A 59 8.08 4.38 -15.75
N LEU A 60 7.98 5.68 -15.54
CA LEU A 60 7.49 6.61 -16.55
C LEU A 60 8.47 6.73 -17.73
N LYS A 61 9.76 6.75 -17.44
CA LYS A 61 10.81 6.77 -18.47
C LYS A 61 10.76 5.52 -19.34
N ASP A 62 10.58 4.35 -18.75
CA ASP A 62 10.45 3.07 -19.45
C ASP A 62 9.19 3.05 -20.35
N LYS A 63 8.17 3.82 -19.99
CA LYS A 63 6.94 3.99 -20.80
C LYS A 63 7.02 5.13 -21.81
N GLY A 64 8.18 5.78 -21.92
CA GLY A 64 8.38 6.88 -22.86
C GLY A 64 7.87 8.23 -22.37
N SER A 65 7.52 8.37 -21.10
CA SER A 65 7.11 9.64 -20.52
C SER A 65 8.33 10.48 -20.09
N ASP A 66 8.26 11.78 -20.32
CA ASP A 66 9.35 12.73 -20.04
C ASP A 66 8.96 13.65 -18.87
N VAL A 67 8.79 13.07 -17.68
CA VAL A 67 8.46 13.80 -16.47
C VAL A 67 9.72 14.04 -15.65
N SER A 68 9.88 15.26 -15.10
CA SER A 68 11.06 15.60 -14.30
C SER A 68 10.99 14.99 -12.90
N LEU A 69 12.13 14.58 -12.38
CA LEU A 69 12.23 14.04 -11.01
C LEU A 69 11.79 15.05 -9.94
N PRO A 70 12.15 16.35 -10.00
CA PRO A 70 11.64 17.33 -9.03
C PRO A 70 10.12 17.46 -9.02
N ALA A 71 9.47 17.42 -10.20
CA ALA A 71 8.01 17.47 -10.28
C ALA A 71 7.36 16.24 -9.63
N LEU A 72 7.90 15.04 -9.88
CA LEU A 72 7.43 13.81 -9.24
C LEU A 72 7.61 13.82 -7.73
N SER A 73 8.74 14.33 -7.24
CA SER A 73 9.00 14.45 -5.80
C SER A 73 7.96 15.34 -5.12
N ARG A 74 7.57 16.45 -5.76
CA ARG A 74 6.53 17.33 -5.25
C ARG A 74 5.16 16.67 -5.23
N GLU A 75 4.79 15.98 -6.31
CA GLU A 75 3.52 15.24 -6.39
C GLU A 75 3.40 14.19 -5.29
N ILE A 76 4.47 13.45 -5.06
CA ILE A 76 4.50 12.39 -4.03
C ILE A 76 4.36 13.00 -2.65
N ALA A 77 5.06 14.10 -2.35
CA ALA A 77 4.96 14.78 -1.07
C ALA A 77 3.55 15.32 -0.81
N GLU A 78 2.92 15.92 -1.82
CA GLU A 78 1.53 16.42 -1.73
C GLU A 78 0.55 15.29 -1.50
N ARG A 79 0.70 14.17 -2.21
CA ARG A 79 -0.15 13.00 -2.07
C ARG A 79 -0.02 12.38 -0.69
N ASP A 80 1.20 12.23 -0.17
CA ASP A 80 1.45 11.71 1.18
C ASP A 80 0.79 12.59 2.23
N SER A 81 0.93 13.91 2.11
CA SER A 81 0.29 14.85 3.03
C SER A 81 -1.23 14.69 3.02
N ARG A 82 -1.84 14.59 1.85
CA ARG A 82 -3.29 14.37 1.73
C ARG A 82 -3.72 13.03 2.33
N ASP A 83 -2.98 11.96 2.06
CA ASP A 83 -3.30 10.61 2.58
C ASP A 83 -3.19 10.55 4.10
N GLN A 84 -2.23 11.24 4.69
CA GLN A 84 -2.03 11.26 6.14
C GLN A 84 -3.02 12.14 6.88
N THR A 85 -3.50 13.22 6.25
CA THR A 85 -4.34 14.22 6.90
C THR A 85 -5.82 14.07 6.62
N ARG A 86 -6.23 13.21 5.68
CA ARG A 86 -7.65 13.02 5.39
C ARG A 86 -8.39 12.44 6.59
N GLN A 87 -9.63 12.87 6.79
CA GLN A 87 -10.44 12.47 7.94
C GLN A 87 -10.96 11.03 7.83
N ILE A 88 -11.19 10.55 6.61
CA ILE A 88 -11.67 9.19 6.34
C ILE A 88 -10.50 8.34 5.86
N ALA A 89 -10.15 7.30 6.61
CA ALA A 89 -9.07 6.35 6.31
C ALA A 89 -7.73 7.04 5.99
N PRO A 90 -7.15 7.79 6.94
CA PRO A 90 -5.82 8.38 6.74
C PRO A 90 -4.77 7.30 6.50
N LEU A 91 -3.73 7.61 5.72
CA LEU A 91 -2.67 6.66 5.41
C LEU A 91 -1.74 6.49 6.62
N ARG A 92 -1.90 5.40 7.32
CA ARG A 92 -1.05 5.00 8.44
C ARG A 92 -1.12 3.49 8.64
N PRO A 93 -0.09 2.88 9.26
CA PRO A 93 -0.13 1.44 9.51
C PRO A 93 -1.22 1.09 10.52
N ALA A 94 -1.83 -0.10 10.33
CA ALA A 94 -2.67 -0.68 11.37
C ALA A 94 -1.83 -0.96 12.61
N PRO A 95 -2.42 -0.95 13.83
CA PRO A 95 -1.65 -1.21 15.05
C PRO A 95 -0.91 -2.55 15.06
N ASP A 96 -1.47 -3.55 14.40
CA ASP A 96 -0.91 -4.90 14.30
C ASP A 96 -0.13 -5.15 13.00
N ALA A 97 0.13 -4.12 12.20
CA ALA A 97 0.84 -4.27 10.95
C ALA A 97 2.36 -4.43 11.16
N CYS A 98 2.96 -5.27 10.32
CA CYS A 98 4.41 -5.32 10.17
C CYS A 98 4.83 -4.22 9.19
N VAL A 99 5.63 -3.28 9.63
CA VAL A 99 6.14 -2.20 8.76
C VAL A 99 7.41 -2.69 8.07
N ILE A 100 7.42 -2.64 6.75
CA ILE A 100 8.60 -2.96 5.95
C ILE A 100 9.06 -1.69 5.24
N ASP A 101 10.26 -1.23 5.59
CA ASP A 101 10.92 -0.15 4.85
C ASP A 101 11.65 -0.75 3.66
N SER A 102 11.13 -0.47 2.47
CA SER A 102 11.67 -1.00 1.22
C SER A 102 12.72 -0.10 0.57
N THR A 103 13.13 0.99 1.23
CA THR A 103 14.16 1.90 0.71
C THR A 103 15.46 1.14 0.46
N GLY A 104 15.97 1.22 -0.76
CA GLY A 104 17.18 0.52 -1.16
C GLY A 104 17.05 -0.98 -1.37
N LEU A 105 15.85 -1.56 -1.24
CA LEU A 105 15.62 -2.98 -1.47
C LEU A 105 15.06 -3.22 -2.87
N GLU A 106 15.49 -4.32 -3.48
CA GLU A 106 14.90 -4.81 -4.72
C GLU A 106 13.58 -5.53 -4.43
N VAL A 107 12.75 -5.68 -5.46
CA VAL A 107 11.44 -6.35 -5.37
C VAL A 107 11.59 -7.77 -4.78
N GLY A 108 12.59 -8.52 -5.23
CA GLY A 108 12.84 -9.89 -4.74
C GLY A 108 13.11 -9.95 -3.23
N ALA A 109 13.83 -8.98 -2.68
CA ALA A 109 14.10 -8.89 -1.25
C ALA A 109 12.82 -8.59 -0.46
N VAL A 110 11.97 -7.70 -0.96
CA VAL A 110 10.68 -7.38 -0.35
C VAL A 110 9.75 -8.59 -0.35
N VAL A 111 9.62 -9.26 -1.49
CA VAL A 111 8.81 -10.48 -1.62
C VAL A 111 9.31 -11.57 -0.67
N GLY A 112 10.61 -11.77 -0.58
CA GLY A 112 11.22 -12.73 0.36
C GLY A 112 10.84 -12.43 1.81
N ARG A 113 10.86 -11.17 2.21
CA ARG A 113 10.47 -10.74 3.55
C ARG A 113 8.99 -11.04 3.83
N VAL A 114 8.12 -10.77 2.87
CA VAL A 114 6.68 -11.06 2.98
C VAL A 114 6.47 -12.58 3.15
N LEU A 115 7.13 -13.40 2.34
CA LEU A 115 7.01 -14.85 2.42
C LEU A 115 7.51 -15.39 3.77
N GLU A 116 8.59 -14.85 4.31
CA GLU A 116 9.06 -15.19 5.66
C GLU A 116 7.99 -14.92 6.73
N LEU A 117 7.34 -13.76 6.65
CA LEU A 117 6.28 -13.39 7.59
C LEU A 117 5.05 -14.31 7.45
N MET A 118 4.71 -14.69 6.23
CA MET A 118 3.62 -15.64 5.97
C MET A 118 3.94 -17.02 6.55
N ALA A 119 5.16 -17.50 6.35
CA ALA A 119 5.60 -18.79 6.89
C ALA A 119 5.60 -18.78 8.43
N ALA A 120 6.05 -17.69 9.06
CA ALA A 120 6.05 -17.54 10.51
C ALA A 120 4.64 -17.59 11.11
N ARG A 121 3.63 -17.21 10.33
CA ARG A 121 2.21 -17.26 10.73
C ARG A 121 1.47 -18.46 10.16
N ARG A 122 2.18 -19.41 9.56
CA ARG A 122 1.63 -20.62 8.94
C ARG A 122 0.60 -20.36 7.83
N LEU A 123 0.75 -19.23 7.13
CA LEU A 123 -0.08 -18.88 5.98
C LEU A 123 0.52 -19.36 4.65
N TRP A 124 1.76 -19.82 4.69
CA TRP A 124 2.52 -20.28 3.52
C TRP A 124 3.33 -21.52 3.90
N PRO A 125 3.29 -22.58 3.07
CA PRO A 125 4.00 -23.86 3.35
C PRO A 125 5.52 -23.73 3.43
#